data_a7aedf803df2b2d2f390313519d92b5e
#
_entry.id   a7aedf803df2b2d2f390313519d92b5e
#
_cell.length_a   1.000
_cell.length_b   1.000
_cell.length_c   1.000
_cell.angle_alpha   90.00
_cell.angle_beta   90.00
_cell.angle_gamma   90.00
#
_symmetry.space_group_name_H-M   'P 1'
#
loop_
_entity.id
_entity.type
_entity.pdbx_description
1 polymer ?
#
loop_
_entity_poly.entity_id
_entity_poly.type
_entity_poly.pdbx_seq_one_letter_code
_entity_poly.pdbx_strand_id
1 'polypeptide(L)' 'MEDINRIKIVLFEKKRTSKWLAEKMGVNPSTVSKWCTNSSQPDLGNLLRIADLLEVDIRELFVREYKQYLLSQESNKTL' A
#
# COMPACT_ATOMS: atom_id res chain seq x y z
N MET A 1 -17.50 -0.79 2.34
CA MET A 1 -16.56 -0.31 1.32
C MET A 1 -15.56 -1.40 1.01
N GLU A 2 -15.31 -1.66 -0.24
CA GLU A 2 -14.32 -2.65 -0.66
C GLU A 2 -12.91 -2.22 -0.29
N ASP A 3 -12.10 -3.16 0.18
CA ASP A 3 -10.69 -2.90 0.41
C ASP A 3 -9.98 -2.78 -0.94
N ILE A 4 -9.13 -1.78 -1.04
CA ILE A 4 -8.30 -1.55 -2.22
C ILE A 4 -6.85 -1.90 -1.90
N ASN A 5 -6.38 -1.53 -0.72
CA ASN A 5 -5.00 -1.77 -0.34
C ASN A 5 -4.88 -2.87 0.71
N ARG A 6 -3.68 -3.45 0.79
CA ARG A 6 -3.31 -4.48 1.75
C ARG A 6 -2.22 -3.96 2.71
N ILE A 7 -2.17 -2.66 2.95
CA ILE A 7 -1.09 -2.06 3.75
C ILE A 7 -1.01 -2.71 5.13
N LYS A 8 -2.15 -2.90 5.79
CA LYS A 8 -2.20 -3.52 7.11
C LYS A 8 -1.60 -4.94 7.10
N ILE A 9 -1.95 -5.71 6.07
CA ILE A 9 -1.47 -7.09 5.93
C ILE A 9 0.04 -7.10 5.71
N VAL A 10 0.54 -6.25 4.83
CA VAL A 10 1.97 -6.18 4.53
C VAL A 10 2.75 -5.72 5.76
N LEU A 11 2.24 -4.73 6.50
CA LEU A 11 2.85 -4.32 7.76
C LEU A 11 2.98 -5.50 8.72
N PHE A 12 1.92 -6.27 8.86
CA PHE A 12 1.92 -7.45 9.72
C PHE A 12 2.97 -8.46 9.25
N GLU A 13 3.00 -8.74 7.95
CA GLU A 13 3.98 -9.68 7.37
C GLU A 13 5.42 -9.23 7.62
N LYS A 14 5.66 -7.92 7.58
CA LYS A 14 6.98 -7.35 7.81
C LYS A 14 7.27 -7.08 9.28
N LYS A 15 6.34 -7.42 10.17
CA LYS A 15 6.46 -7.21 11.61
C LYS A 15 6.67 -5.74 11.96
N ARG A 16 5.93 -4.87 11.28
CA ARG A 16 5.94 -3.43 11.51
C ARG A 16 4.54 -2.95 11.90
N THR A 17 4.48 -1.82 12.59
CA THR A 17 3.22 -1.23 13.04
C THR A 17 2.86 -0.03 12.18
N SER A 18 1.58 0.35 12.19
CA SER A 18 1.15 1.57 11.52
C SER A 18 1.80 2.80 12.15
N LYS A 19 2.05 2.76 13.45
CA LYS A 19 2.75 3.85 14.15
C LYS A 19 4.18 4.01 13.61
N TRP A 20 4.88 2.89 13.43
CA TRP A 20 6.23 2.91 12.85
C TRP A 20 6.20 3.55 11.46
N LEU A 21 5.22 3.16 10.65
CA LEU A 21 5.10 3.69 9.29
C LEU A 21 4.85 5.21 9.31
N ALA A 22 3.94 5.65 10.18
CA ALA A 22 3.64 7.07 10.32
C ALA A 22 4.90 7.86 10.70
N GLU A 23 5.68 7.36 11.64
CA GLU A 23 6.91 8.00 12.07
C GLU A 23 7.92 8.09 10.92
N LYS A 24 8.10 6.99 10.19
CA LYS A 24 9.05 6.96 9.07
C LYS A 24 8.65 7.89 7.93
N MET A 25 7.36 8.05 7.70
CA MET A 25 6.85 8.90 6.62
C MET A 25 6.67 10.36 7.05
N GLY A 26 6.71 10.63 8.34
CA GLY A 26 6.45 11.97 8.85
C GLY A 26 4.99 12.39 8.67
N VAL A 27 4.06 11.45 8.70
CA VAL A 27 2.64 11.74 8.58
C VAL A 27 1.92 11.42 9.89
N ASN A 28 0.72 11.96 10.03
CA ASN A 28 -0.09 11.75 11.22
C ASN A 28 -0.47 10.28 11.35
N PRO A 29 -0.35 9.68 12.55
CA PRO A 29 -0.78 8.29 12.75
C PRO A 29 -2.22 8.01 12.37
N SER A 30 -3.12 8.98 12.56
CA SER A 30 -4.53 8.80 12.17
C SER A 30 -4.68 8.68 10.65
N THR A 31 -3.81 9.33 9.89
CA THR A 31 -3.79 9.22 8.43
C THR A 31 -3.43 7.79 8.00
N VAL A 32 -2.35 7.26 8.59
CA VAL A 32 -1.93 5.88 8.29
C VAL A 32 -3.00 4.89 8.72
N SER A 33 -3.63 5.12 9.86
CA SER A 33 -4.71 4.26 10.34
C SER A 33 -5.86 4.20 9.34
N LYS A 34 -6.22 5.34 8.74
CA LYS A 34 -7.26 5.38 7.71
C LYS A 34 -6.85 4.61 6.46
N TRP A 35 -5.59 4.66 6.09
CA TRP A 35 -5.07 3.85 4.98
C TRP A 35 -5.19 2.35 5.30
N CYS A 36 -4.82 1.96 6.50
CA CYS A 36 -4.86 0.56 6.94
C CYS A 36 -6.27 0.00 6.95
N THR A 37 -7.26 0.83 7.26
CA THR A 37 -8.67 0.41 7.28
C THR A 37 -9.38 0.63 5.95
N ASN A 38 -8.67 1.14 4.95
CA ASN A 38 -9.24 1.49 3.65
C ASN A 38 -10.33 2.57 3.73
N SER A 39 -10.33 3.36 4.80
CA SER A 39 -11.22 4.52 4.94
C SER A 39 -10.80 5.64 3.99
N SER A 40 -9.51 5.73 3.71
CA SER A 40 -8.97 6.61 2.70
C SER A 40 -7.75 5.92 2.10
N GLN A 41 -7.30 6.39 0.94
CA GLN A 41 -6.17 5.79 0.25
C GLN A 41 -5.00 6.76 0.19
N PRO A 42 -3.77 6.28 0.31
CA PRO A 42 -2.61 7.13 0.07
C PRO A 42 -2.52 7.47 -1.41
N ASP A 43 -1.97 8.63 -1.72
CA ASP A 43 -1.72 8.99 -3.12
C ASP A 43 -0.55 8.15 -3.66
N LEU A 44 -0.31 8.24 -4.95
CA LEU A 44 0.70 7.43 -5.61
C LEU A 44 2.10 7.64 -5.00
N GLY A 45 2.46 8.89 -4.73
CA GLY A 45 3.76 9.19 -4.12
C GLY A 45 3.94 8.51 -2.77
N ASN A 46 2.90 8.54 -1.94
CA ASN A 46 2.93 7.89 -0.65
C ASN A 46 2.95 6.37 -0.78
N LEU A 47 2.24 5.81 -1.77
CA LEU A 47 2.28 4.37 -2.03
C LEU A 47 3.70 3.91 -2.38
N LEU A 48 4.40 4.69 -3.22
CA LEU A 48 5.79 4.37 -3.58
C LEU A 48 6.69 4.40 -2.35
N ARG A 49 6.51 5.39 -1.47
CA ARG A 49 7.28 5.48 -0.23
C ARG A 49 7.01 4.31 0.70
N ILE A 50 5.74 3.91 0.82
CA ILE A 50 5.37 2.76 1.65
C ILE A 50 6.03 1.49 1.11
N ALA A 51 5.97 1.28 -0.20
CA ALA A 51 6.59 0.12 -0.83
C ALA A 51 8.09 0.07 -0.54
N ASP A 52 8.78 1.21 -0.68
CA ASP A 52 10.21 1.31 -0.38
C ASP A 52 10.50 0.99 1.08
N LEU A 53 9.75 1.59 2.00
CA LEU A 53 9.96 1.39 3.43
C LEU A 53 9.72 -0.05 3.86
N LEU A 54 8.76 -0.72 3.24
CA LEU A 54 8.44 -2.12 3.53
C LEU A 54 9.23 -3.10 2.67
N GLU A 55 10.01 -2.59 1.74
CA GLU A 55 10.84 -3.39 0.83
C GLU A 55 10.01 -4.42 0.06
N VAL A 56 8.93 -3.94 -0.52
CA VAL A 56 8.05 -4.76 -1.37
C VAL A 56 7.80 -4.05 -2.69
N ASP A 57 7.39 -4.82 -3.70
CA ASP A 57 6.88 -4.26 -4.93
C ASP A 57 5.58 -3.53 -4.62
N ILE A 58 5.37 -2.36 -5.25
CA ILE A 58 4.16 -1.57 -5.00
C ILE A 58 2.89 -2.39 -5.26
N ARG A 59 2.95 -3.35 -6.19
CA ARG A 59 1.81 -4.21 -6.50
C ARG A 59 1.37 -5.05 -5.31
N GLU A 60 2.27 -5.33 -4.38
CA GLU A 60 1.94 -6.08 -3.17
C GLU A 60 1.06 -5.29 -2.21
N LEU A 61 0.95 -3.98 -2.41
CA LEU A 61 0.10 -3.13 -1.57
C LEU A 61 -1.35 -3.12 -1.99
N PHE A 62 -1.70 -3.79 -3.09
CA PHE A 62 -3.07 -3.83 -3.61
C PHE A 62 -3.71 -5.17 -3.36
N VAL A 63 -5.04 -5.15 -3.17
CA VAL A 63 -5.80 -6.40 -3.10
C VAL A 63 -5.76 -7.09 -4.45
N ARG A 64 -6.07 -8.40 -4.44
CA ARG A 64 -5.88 -9.26 -5.61
C ARG A 64 -6.45 -8.73 -6.92
N GLU A 65 -7.65 -8.17 -6.89
CA GLU A 65 -8.31 -7.68 -8.11
C GLU A 65 -7.52 -6.55 -8.77
N TYR A 66 -7.06 -5.61 -7.97
CA TYR A 66 -6.28 -4.48 -8.47
C TYR A 66 -4.89 -4.92 -8.92
N LYS A 67 -4.32 -5.89 -8.24
CA LYS A 67 -3.02 -6.47 -8.62
C LYS A 67 -3.11 -7.11 -10.00
N GLN A 68 -4.18 -7.86 -10.27
CA GLN A 68 -4.39 -8.48 -11.56
C GLN A 68 -4.57 -7.45 -12.67
N TYR A 69 -5.30 -6.39 -12.38
CA TYR A 69 -5.46 -5.28 -13.32
C TYR A 69 -4.11 -4.67 -13.70
N LEU A 70 -3.25 -4.42 -12.72
CA LEU A 70 -1.93 -3.86 -12.97
C LEU A 70 -1.06 -4.78 -13.81
N LEU A 71 -1.12 -6.08 -13.55
CA LEU A 71 -0.38 -7.08 -14.34
C LEU A 71 -0.88 -7.12 -15.77
N SER A 72 -2.19 -7.01 -15.98
CA SER A 72 -2.78 -6.96 -17.32
C SER A 72 -2.29 -5.73 -18.08
N GLN A 73 -2.21 -4.58 -17.44
CA GLN A 73 -1.72 -3.36 -18.07
C GLN A 73 -0.25 -3.50 -18.47
N GLU A 74 0.55 -4.14 -17.66
CA GLU A 74 1.95 -4.43 -17.97
C GLU A 74 2.08 -5.27 -19.24
N SER A 75 1.27 -6.32 -19.34
CA SER A 75 1.27 -7.20 -20.52
C SER A 75 0.89 -6.44 -21.78
N ASN A 76 -0.05 -5.52 -21.67
CA ASN A 76 -0.51 -4.73 -22.82
C ASN A 76 0.53 -3.74 -23.32
N LYS A 77 1.43 -3.33 -22.47
CA LYS A 77 2.48 -2.36 -22.83
C LYS A 77 3.56 -2.94 -23.74
N THR A 78 3.63 -4.25 -23.86
CA THR A 78 4.61 -4.91 -24.71
C THR A 78 4.22 -4.96 -26.17
N LEU A 79 3.04 -4.49 -26.47
CA LEU A 79 2.57 -4.39 -27.85
C LEU A 79 3.10 -3.11 -28.51
#